data_6e8fb760781edd1cf51a4161d6bdcecf
#
_entry.id   6e8fb760781edd1cf51a4161d6bdcecf
#
_cell.length_a   1.000
_cell.length_b   1.000
_cell.length_c   1.000
_cell.angle_alpha   90.00
_cell.angle_beta   90.00
_cell.angle_gamma   90.00
#
_symmetry.space_group_name_H-M   'P 1'
#
loop_
_entity.id
_entity.type
_entity.pdbx_description
1 polymer ?
#
loop_
_entity_poly.entity_id
_entity_poly.type
_entity_poly.pdbx_seq_one_letter_code
_entity_poly.pdbx_strand_id
1 'polypeptide(L)'
;MSQPESPTATQPVIILTRPQMGDNIGAAARAMLNFGLTEMRIVDPRDGWPNPRAVAMASGAAGQVLDRARVYPTLAEAMEGVTYAFATTARGREMTKPVFTPATASAHGRAEIEQGGRVAFIFGPERAGLENDDIARANAILTVPVNPDFPSLNLGQAVLLLGYEWTQNRLPPQPMPTARRPAGEVAADRIEIEKLADHYEAKLDEAGYFFPPEKAPPMKLNLRNLWSRMALTRADVQVLHGMLRQLTRR
;
A
#
# COMPACT_ATOMS: atom_id res chain seq x y z
N MET A 1 -35.19 27.11 -10.24
CA MET A 1 -34.58 26.49 -9.05
C MET A 1 -33.43 25.64 -9.55
N SER A 2 -32.23 26.18 -9.46
CA SER A 2 -31.00 25.44 -9.86
C SER A 2 -30.75 24.32 -8.85
N GLN A 3 -30.66 23.08 -9.32
CA GLN A 3 -30.21 21.99 -8.48
C GLN A 3 -28.79 22.30 -7.96
N PRO A 4 -28.46 21.99 -6.71
CA PRO A 4 -27.11 22.14 -6.23
C PRO A 4 -26.21 21.22 -7.05
N GLU A 5 -25.20 21.78 -7.70
CA GLU A 5 -24.15 21.02 -8.37
C GLU A 5 -23.55 20.02 -7.36
N SER A 6 -23.71 18.74 -7.63
CA SER A 6 -23.06 17.69 -6.84
C SER A 6 -21.56 17.95 -6.87
N PRO A 7 -20.86 17.93 -5.73
CA PRO A 7 -19.42 18.16 -5.71
C PRO A 7 -18.76 17.15 -6.64
N THR A 8 -17.95 17.63 -7.58
CA THR A 8 -17.23 16.82 -8.55
C THR A 8 -16.47 15.73 -7.79
N ALA A 9 -16.80 14.47 -8.01
CA ALA A 9 -16.18 13.36 -7.31
C ALA A 9 -14.68 13.33 -7.67
N THR A 10 -13.81 13.43 -6.67
CA THR A 10 -12.35 13.41 -6.86
C THR A 10 -11.74 12.05 -6.53
N GLN A 11 -12.53 11.13 -6.02
CA GLN A 11 -12.14 9.80 -5.58
C GLN A 11 -13.22 8.76 -5.92
N PRO A 12 -12.87 7.47 -6.04
CA PRO A 12 -13.84 6.41 -6.26
C PRO A 12 -14.59 6.08 -4.99
N VAL A 13 -15.73 5.44 -5.16
CA VAL A 13 -16.50 4.79 -4.11
C VAL A 13 -16.00 3.37 -3.92
N ILE A 14 -15.71 2.95 -2.72
CA ILE A 14 -15.40 1.56 -2.37
C ILE A 14 -16.68 0.92 -1.82
N ILE A 15 -17.19 -0.10 -2.50
CA ILE A 15 -18.41 -0.82 -2.11
C ILE A 15 -18.03 -2.21 -1.60
N LEU A 16 -18.33 -2.48 -0.34
CA LEU A 16 -18.17 -3.81 0.27
C LEU A 16 -19.52 -4.52 0.28
N THR A 17 -19.65 -5.60 -0.48
CA THR A 17 -20.92 -6.33 -0.65
C THR A 17 -20.96 -7.54 0.25
N ARG A 18 -21.91 -7.59 1.18
CA ARG A 18 -22.12 -8.66 2.16
C ARG A 18 -20.85 -9.08 2.89
N PRO A 19 -20.05 -8.12 3.42
CA PRO A 19 -18.83 -8.46 4.13
C PRO A 19 -19.15 -9.30 5.37
N GLN A 20 -18.33 -10.35 5.59
CA GLN A 20 -18.65 -11.36 6.61
C GLN A 20 -18.03 -11.06 7.97
N MET A 21 -16.96 -10.30 8.02
CA MET A 21 -16.20 -10.04 9.25
C MET A 21 -15.95 -8.56 9.46
N GLY A 22 -16.27 -8.05 10.65
CA GLY A 22 -15.98 -6.67 11.03
C GLY A 22 -14.51 -6.31 10.90
N ASP A 23 -13.59 -7.24 11.25
CA ASP A 23 -12.15 -7.04 11.12
C ASP A 23 -11.74 -6.72 9.67
N ASN A 24 -12.35 -7.38 8.69
CA ASN A 24 -12.05 -7.14 7.28
C ASN A 24 -12.59 -5.79 6.79
N ILE A 25 -13.76 -5.37 7.29
CA ILE A 25 -14.27 -4.01 7.02
C ILE A 25 -13.32 -2.97 7.60
N GLY A 26 -12.85 -3.16 8.83
CA GLY A 26 -11.89 -2.26 9.47
C GLY A 26 -10.54 -2.22 8.76
N ALA A 27 -10.03 -3.39 8.32
CA ALA A 27 -8.80 -3.48 7.54
C ALA A 27 -8.93 -2.76 6.17
N ALA A 28 -10.09 -2.90 5.51
CA ALA A 28 -10.38 -2.18 4.27
C ALA A 28 -10.44 -0.66 4.50
N ALA A 29 -11.10 -0.20 5.57
CA ALA A 29 -11.15 1.22 5.91
C ALA A 29 -9.76 1.81 6.17
N ARG A 30 -8.91 1.06 6.89
CA ARG A 30 -7.51 1.45 7.12
C ARG A 30 -6.71 1.51 5.82
N ALA A 31 -6.87 0.52 4.95
CA ALA A 31 -6.26 0.50 3.64
C ALA A 31 -6.70 1.69 2.78
N MET A 32 -7.99 2.03 2.79
CA MET A 32 -8.53 3.19 2.10
C MET A 32 -7.87 4.49 2.58
N LEU A 33 -7.83 4.72 3.89
CA LEU A 33 -7.28 5.96 4.44
C LEU A 33 -5.77 6.10 4.18
N ASN A 34 -5.00 5.00 4.15
CA ASN A 34 -3.59 5.03 3.80
C ASN A 34 -3.35 5.66 2.42
N PHE A 35 -4.34 5.61 1.53
CA PHE A 35 -4.29 6.14 0.17
C PHE A 35 -5.26 7.30 -0.08
N GLY A 36 -5.76 7.94 0.99
CA GLY A 36 -6.62 9.10 0.91
C GLY A 36 -8.03 8.83 0.37
N LEU A 37 -8.48 7.57 0.38
CA LEU A 37 -9.83 7.16 0.02
C LEU A 37 -10.71 7.18 1.27
N THR A 38 -11.87 7.82 1.20
CA THR A 38 -12.74 8.01 2.36
C THR A 38 -14.20 7.62 2.13
N GLU A 39 -14.61 7.41 0.88
CA GLU A 39 -15.99 7.06 0.58
C GLU A 39 -16.19 5.54 0.54
N MET A 40 -16.77 5.01 1.63
CA MET A 40 -17.14 3.60 1.77
C MET A 40 -18.65 3.44 1.76
N ARG A 41 -19.15 2.45 1.01
CA ARG A 41 -20.53 1.96 1.07
C ARG A 41 -20.50 0.48 1.44
N ILE A 42 -21.39 0.08 2.34
CA ILE A 42 -21.47 -1.29 2.84
C ILE A 42 -22.85 -1.83 2.48
N VAL A 43 -22.89 -2.98 1.85
CA VAL A 43 -24.16 -3.64 1.49
C VAL A 43 -24.36 -4.84 2.40
N ASP A 44 -25.46 -4.87 3.14
CA ASP A 44 -25.92 -5.99 3.96
C ASP A 44 -24.79 -6.71 4.74
N PRO A 45 -24.12 -6.03 5.68
CA PRO A 45 -23.03 -6.64 6.45
C PRO A 45 -23.58 -7.75 7.36
N ARG A 46 -23.03 -8.96 7.26
CA ARG A 46 -23.52 -10.14 8.01
C ARG A 46 -23.58 -9.92 9.53
N ASP A 47 -22.54 -9.29 10.08
CA ASP A 47 -22.42 -9.11 11.53
C ASP A 47 -23.03 -7.78 12.02
N GLY A 48 -23.83 -7.12 11.15
CA GLY A 48 -24.49 -5.85 11.45
C GLY A 48 -23.57 -4.62 11.39
N TRP A 49 -24.20 -3.44 11.53
CA TRP A 49 -23.54 -2.15 11.53
C TRP A 49 -24.24 -1.20 12.51
N PRO A 50 -23.52 -0.33 13.30
CA PRO A 50 -22.05 -0.27 13.40
C PRO A 50 -21.43 -1.51 14.04
N ASN A 51 -20.16 -1.81 13.70
CA ASN A 51 -19.47 -3.01 14.14
C ASN A 51 -18.22 -2.69 14.98
N PRO A 52 -18.18 -3.04 16.27
CA PRO A 52 -17.06 -2.71 17.16
C PRO A 52 -15.72 -3.31 16.72
N ARG A 53 -15.72 -4.49 16.08
CA ARG A 53 -14.50 -5.12 15.57
C ARG A 53 -13.95 -4.35 14.37
N ALA A 54 -14.83 -3.80 13.51
CA ALA A 54 -14.41 -2.94 12.43
C ALA A 54 -13.73 -1.67 12.96
N VAL A 55 -14.31 -1.04 13.99
CA VAL A 55 -13.72 0.16 14.62
C VAL A 55 -12.35 -0.15 15.22
N ALA A 56 -12.22 -1.24 15.95
CA ALA A 56 -10.95 -1.66 16.57
C ALA A 56 -9.85 -1.90 15.51
N MET A 57 -10.19 -2.59 14.42
CA MET A 57 -9.24 -2.89 13.34
C MET A 57 -8.88 -1.67 12.49
N ALA A 58 -9.83 -0.77 12.28
CA ALA A 58 -9.61 0.46 11.52
C ALA A 58 -8.64 1.43 12.21
N SER A 59 -8.50 1.35 13.55
CA SER A 59 -7.64 2.27 14.31
C SER A 59 -7.96 3.75 13.97
N GLY A 60 -6.98 4.56 13.58
CA GLY A 60 -7.19 5.97 13.23
C GLY A 60 -8.09 6.24 12.00
N ALA A 61 -8.44 5.20 11.21
CA ALA A 61 -9.34 5.35 10.06
C ALA A 61 -10.83 5.33 10.44
N ALA A 62 -11.18 4.99 11.69
CA ALA A 62 -12.58 4.88 12.12
C ALA A 62 -13.33 6.19 11.85
N GLY A 63 -12.89 7.31 12.40
CA GLY A 63 -13.57 8.60 12.29
C GLY A 63 -13.64 9.18 10.88
N GLN A 64 -12.73 8.80 9.98
CA GLN A 64 -12.68 9.37 8.64
C GLN A 64 -13.37 8.51 7.57
N VAL A 65 -13.42 7.21 7.77
CA VAL A 65 -13.98 6.24 6.82
C VAL A 65 -15.22 5.57 7.38
N LEU A 66 -15.13 4.92 8.56
CA LEU A 66 -16.24 4.12 9.08
C LEU A 66 -17.42 4.97 9.56
N ASP A 67 -17.16 6.11 10.23
CA ASP A 67 -18.23 6.99 10.70
C ASP A 67 -19.00 7.67 9.55
N ARG A 68 -18.39 7.71 8.35
CA ARG A 68 -19.00 8.23 7.13
C ARG A 68 -19.56 7.15 6.23
N ALA A 69 -19.29 5.88 6.54
CA ALA A 69 -19.76 4.76 5.75
C ALA A 69 -21.28 4.68 5.77
N ARG A 70 -21.87 4.48 4.59
CA ARG A 70 -23.31 4.31 4.44
C ARG A 70 -23.63 2.85 4.23
N VAL A 71 -24.67 2.37 4.90
CA VAL A 71 -25.16 0.99 4.78
C VAL A 71 -26.36 0.95 3.87
N TYR A 72 -26.40 -0.01 2.99
CA TYR A 72 -27.48 -0.22 2.00
C TYR A 72 -27.98 -1.65 2.08
N PRO A 73 -29.28 -1.88 1.87
CA PRO A 73 -29.84 -3.23 1.85
C PRO A 73 -29.45 -4.01 0.58
N THR A 74 -29.22 -3.31 -0.53
CA THR A 74 -28.90 -3.94 -1.83
C THR A 74 -27.74 -3.27 -2.53
N LEU A 75 -27.03 -4.03 -3.39
CA LEU A 75 -25.97 -3.47 -4.24
C LEU A 75 -26.53 -2.43 -5.21
N ALA A 76 -27.75 -2.62 -5.73
CA ALA A 76 -28.37 -1.65 -6.63
C ALA A 76 -28.51 -0.27 -5.98
N GLU A 77 -28.96 -0.20 -4.73
CA GLU A 77 -29.06 1.05 -3.97
C GLU A 77 -27.68 1.62 -3.62
N ALA A 78 -26.72 0.75 -3.29
CA ALA A 78 -25.35 1.19 -3.03
C ALA A 78 -24.66 1.74 -4.29
N MET A 79 -25.14 1.47 -5.48
CA MET A 79 -24.63 2.00 -6.75
C MET A 79 -25.34 3.29 -7.20
N GLU A 80 -26.27 3.83 -6.41
CA GLU A 80 -26.92 5.08 -6.77
C GLU A 80 -25.89 6.20 -7.05
N GLY A 81 -26.06 6.87 -8.20
CA GLY A 81 -25.17 7.92 -8.69
C GLY A 81 -23.85 7.43 -9.29
N VAL A 82 -23.55 6.12 -9.30
CA VAL A 82 -22.38 5.55 -9.95
C VAL A 82 -22.61 5.45 -11.46
N THR A 83 -21.65 5.96 -12.25
CA THR A 83 -21.71 5.91 -13.74
C THR A 83 -20.83 4.81 -14.30
N TYR A 84 -19.78 4.41 -13.59
CA TYR A 84 -18.92 3.29 -13.99
C TYR A 84 -18.49 2.45 -12.78
N ALA A 85 -18.67 1.16 -12.88
CA ALA A 85 -18.38 0.23 -11.79
C ALA A 85 -17.48 -0.93 -12.23
N PHE A 86 -16.50 -1.26 -11.37
CA PHE A 86 -15.64 -2.44 -11.51
C PHE A 86 -16.03 -3.48 -10.48
N ALA A 87 -16.29 -4.73 -10.91
CA ALA A 87 -16.50 -5.87 -10.04
C ALA A 87 -15.18 -6.61 -9.80
N THR A 88 -14.74 -6.69 -8.54
CA THR A 88 -13.48 -7.38 -8.20
C THR A 88 -13.70 -8.88 -8.07
N THR A 89 -13.00 -9.69 -8.87
CA THR A 89 -13.08 -11.15 -8.82
C THR A 89 -11.75 -11.81 -9.15
N ALA A 90 -11.43 -12.88 -8.41
CA ALA A 90 -10.28 -13.74 -8.69
C ALA A 90 -10.62 -14.89 -9.65
N ARG A 91 -11.92 -15.11 -9.95
CA ARG A 91 -12.37 -16.22 -10.79
C ARG A 91 -12.53 -15.76 -12.23
N GLY A 92 -11.89 -16.50 -13.17
CA GLY A 92 -12.25 -16.42 -14.59
C GLY A 92 -13.72 -16.81 -14.75
N ARG A 93 -14.55 -15.89 -15.19
CA ARG A 93 -15.97 -16.14 -15.48
C ARG A 93 -16.17 -15.93 -16.97
N GLU A 94 -16.99 -16.74 -17.59
CA GLU A 94 -17.38 -16.64 -19.01
C GLU A 94 -18.30 -15.42 -19.25
N MET A 95 -17.82 -14.23 -18.83
CA MET A 95 -18.54 -12.98 -19.04
C MET A 95 -17.80 -12.13 -20.05
N THR A 96 -18.51 -11.67 -21.06
CA THR A 96 -18.03 -10.74 -22.12
C THR A 96 -17.88 -9.31 -21.58
N LYS A 97 -17.11 -9.12 -20.49
CA LYS A 97 -16.81 -7.79 -19.92
C LYS A 97 -15.32 -7.48 -20.04
N PRO A 98 -14.96 -6.21 -20.23
CA PRO A 98 -13.55 -5.80 -20.16
C PRO A 98 -12.94 -6.21 -18.82
N VAL A 99 -11.70 -6.72 -18.86
CA VAL A 99 -10.96 -7.13 -17.66
C VAL A 99 -9.78 -6.19 -17.45
N PHE A 100 -9.66 -5.66 -16.26
CA PHE A 100 -8.64 -4.71 -15.86
C PHE A 100 -7.81 -5.26 -14.70
N THR A 101 -6.53 -4.89 -14.66
CA THR A 101 -5.69 -5.00 -13.45
C THR A 101 -5.94 -3.79 -12.55
N PRO A 102 -5.52 -3.79 -11.27
CA PRO A 102 -5.64 -2.61 -10.41
C PRO A 102 -5.04 -1.34 -11.03
N ALA A 103 -3.88 -1.45 -11.70
CA ALA A 103 -3.22 -0.33 -12.36
C ALA A 103 -4.07 0.26 -13.51
N THR A 104 -4.53 -0.61 -14.42
CA THR A 104 -5.33 -0.17 -15.58
C THR A 104 -6.73 0.27 -15.19
N ALA A 105 -7.35 -0.36 -14.18
CA ALA A 105 -8.64 0.07 -13.63
C ALA A 105 -8.55 1.43 -12.95
N SER A 106 -7.46 1.69 -12.21
CA SER A 106 -7.21 2.99 -11.60
C SER A 106 -7.01 4.10 -12.63
N ALA A 107 -6.27 3.82 -13.71
CA ALA A 107 -6.10 4.77 -14.80
C ALA A 107 -7.43 5.09 -15.51
N HIS A 108 -8.19 4.06 -15.85
CA HIS A 108 -9.50 4.22 -16.49
C HIS A 108 -10.49 4.94 -15.57
N GLY A 109 -10.56 4.56 -14.29
CA GLY A 109 -11.45 5.20 -13.33
C GLY A 109 -11.13 6.68 -13.10
N ARG A 110 -9.86 7.07 -13.14
CA ARG A 110 -9.50 8.50 -13.08
C ARG A 110 -9.97 9.25 -14.31
N ALA A 111 -9.79 8.70 -15.50
CA ALA A 111 -10.27 9.31 -16.73
C ALA A 111 -11.79 9.48 -16.74
N GLU A 112 -12.54 8.51 -16.21
CA GLU A 112 -13.99 8.62 -16.03
C GLU A 112 -14.38 9.75 -15.07
N ILE A 113 -13.67 9.87 -13.94
CA ILE A 113 -13.90 10.96 -12.98
C ILE A 113 -13.57 12.33 -13.57
N GLU A 114 -12.50 12.45 -14.32
CA GLU A 114 -12.10 13.70 -15.01
C GLU A 114 -13.16 14.16 -16.02
N GLN A 115 -13.93 13.21 -16.59
CA GLN A 115 -15.06 13.49 -17.48
C GLN A 115 -16.38 13.76 -16.73
N GLY A 116 -16.34 13.88 -15.39
CA GLY A 116 -17.51 14.13 -14.54
C GLY A 116 -18.26 12.88 -14.11
N GLY A 117 -17.73 11.69 -14.43
CA GLY A 117 -18.29 10.41 -13.99
C GLY A 117 -18.06 10.14 -12.50
N ARG A 118 -18.80 9.16 -11.98
CA ARG A 118 -18.64 8.64 -10.63
C ARG A 118 -18.32 7.15 -10.68
N VAL A 119 -17.13 6.80 -10.19
CA VAL A 119 -16.58 5.45 -10.29
C VAL A 119 -16.74 4.69 -8.99
N ALA A 120 -17.08 3.41 -9.07
CA ALA A 120 -17.10 2.51 -7.92
C ALA A 120 -16.26 1.25 -8.17
N PHE A 121 -15.64 0.75 -7.10
CA PHE A 121 -15.00 -0.56 -7.03
C PHE A 121 -15.76 -1.43 -6.04
N ILE A 122 -16.28 -2.56 -6.53
CA ILE A 122 -17.15 -3.47 -5.78
C ILE A 122 -16.35 -4.68 -5.35
N PHE A 123 -16.35 -4.96 -4.05
CA PHE A 123 -15.72 -6.11 -3.44
C PHE A 123 -16.76 -7.02 -2.82
N GLY A 124 -16.63 -8.33 -3.06
CA GLY A 124 -17.56 -9.34 -2.57
C GLY A 124 -17.21 -9.88 -1.18
N PRO A 125 -18.07 -10.74 -0.63
CA PRO A 125 -17.81 -11.44 0.62
C PRO A 125 -16.58 -12.35 0.52
N GLU A 126 -15.88 -12.51 1.64
CA GLU A 126 -14.54 -13.11 1.72
C GLU A 126 -14.47 -14.55 1.22
N ARG A 127 -15.51 -15.34 1.47
CA ARG A 127 -15.52 -16.76 1.09
C ARG A 127 -16.01 -17.01 -0.33
N ALA A 128 -17.09 -16.34 -0.73
CA ALA A 128 -17.79 -16.60 -1.99
C ALA A 128 -17.34 -15.67 -3.13
N GLY A 129 -16.83 -14.46 -2.79
CA GLY A 129 -16.64 -13.38 -3.76
C GLY A 129 -17.99 -12.85 -4.26
N LEU A 130 -17.97 -12.02 -5.27
CA LEU A 130 -19.19 -11.50 -5.92
C LEU A 130 -19.96 -12.60 -6.64
N GLU A 131 -21.28 -12.54 -6.57
CA GLU A 131 -22.18 -13.40 -7.33
C GLU A 131 -22.29 -12.92 -8.79
N ASN A 132 -22.85 -13.77 -9.66
CA ASN A 132 -23.00 -13.42 -11.07
C ASN A 132 -23.90 -12.19 -11.26
N ASP A 133 -24.94 -12.05 -10.44
CA ASP A 133 -25.84 -10.90 -10.46
C ASP A 133 -25.16 -9.61 -10.03
N ASP A 134 -24.22 -9.66 -9.06
CA ASP A 134 -23.41 -8.52 -8.67
C ASP A 134 -22.50 -8.09 -9.82
N ILE A 135 -21.83 -9.07 -10.45
CA ILE A 135 -20.91 -8.82 -11.56
C ILE A 135 -21.67 -8.31 -12.78
N ALA A 136 -22.89 -8.82 -13.02
CA ALA A 136 -23.72 -8.37 -14.15
C ALA A 136 -24.02 -6.86 -14.08
N ARG A 137 -24.11 -6.28 -12.89
CA ARG A 137 -24.36 -4.86 -12.66
C ARG A 137 -23.16 -3.96 -12.92
N ALA A 138 -21.94 -4.50 -12.91
CA ALA A 138 -20.71 -3.72 -13.15
C ALA A 138 -20.43 -3.57 -14.65
N ASN A 139 -19.73 -2.52 -15.05
CA ASN A 139 -19.30 -2.27 -16.42
C ASN A 139 -18.09 -3.14 -16.80
N ALA A 140 -17.22 -3.43 -15.86
CA ALA A 140 -15.98 -4.15 -16.09
C ALA A 140 -15.61 -5.06 -14.91
N ILE A 141 -14.68 -5.96 -15.14
CA ILE A 141 -14.09 -6.84 -14.14
C ILE A 141 -12.73 -6.26 -13.75
N LEU A 142 -12.45 -6.22 -12.43
CA LEU A 142 -11.13 -6.00 -11.90
C LEU A 142 -10.58 -7.32 -11.37
N THR A 143 -9.42 -7.73 -11.85
CA THR A 143 -8.72 -8.92 -11.35
C THR A 143 -7.29 -8.55 -10.96
N VAL A 144 -6.87 -9.02 -9.78
CA VAL A 144 -5.48 -8.87 -9.34
C VAL A 144 -4.69 -10.08 -9.84
N PRO A 145 -3.61 -9.88 -10.61
CA PRO A 145 -2.72 -10.97 -10.98
C PRO A 145 -2.03 -11.53 -9.73
N VAL A 146 -2.38 -12.73 -9.35
CA VAL A 146 -1.85 -13.46 -8.19
C VAL A 146 -1.43 -14.86 -8.59
N ASN A 147 -0.80 -15.61 -7.65
CA ASN A 147 -0.51 -17.01 -7.86
C ASN A 147 -1.82 -17.78 -8.19
N PRO A 148 -1.91 -18.44 -9.36
CA PRO A 148 -3.10 -19.18 -9.76
C PRO A 148 -3.45 -20.33 -8.81
N ASP A 149 -2.47 -20.90 -8.11
CA ASP A 149 -2.69 -21.96 -7.13
C ASP A 149 -3.27 -21.43 -5.80
N PHE A 150 -3.17 -20.13 -5.55
CA PHE A 150 -3.72 -19.46 -4.37
C PHE A 150 -4.27 -18.05 -4.73
N PRO A 151 -5.39 -17.97 -5.46
CA PRO A 151 -5.88 -16.72 -6.03
C PRO A 151 -6.68 -15.84 -5.06
N SER A 152 -7.03 -16.36 -3.89
CA SER A 152 -7.86 -15.63 -2.92
C SER A 152 -7.04 -14.61 -2.13
N LEU A 153 -7.43 -13.34 -2.22
CA LEU A 153 -6.90 -12.27 -1.37
C LEU A 153 -7.86 -11.97 -0.21
N ASN A 154 -7.30 -11.60 0.94
CA ASN A 154 -8.09 -10.99 1.99
C ASN A 154 -8.70 -9.67 1.51
N LEU A 155 -9.92 -9.35 1.96
CA LEU A 155 -10.65 -8.15 1.54
C LEU A 155 -9.85 -6.86 1.74
N GLY A 156 -9.25 -6.67 2.92
CA GLY A 156 -8.40 -5.50 3.21
C GLY A 156 -7.16 -5.43 2.32
N GLN A 157 -6.54 -6.57 1.98
CA GLN A 157 -5.41 -6.64 1.06
C GLN A 157 -5.82 -6.27 -0.37
N ALA A 158 -6.97 -6.74 -0.84
CA ALA A 158 -7.47 -6.38 -2.17
C ALA A 158 -7.75 -4.87 -2.29
N VAL A 159 -8.36 -4.28 -1.26
CA VAL A 159 -8.58 -2.82 -1.17
C VAL A 159 -7.26 -2.07 -1.10
N LEU A 160 -6.26 -2.59 -0.37
CA LEU A 160 -4.92 -1.99 -0.27
C LEU A 160 -4.24 -1.90 -1.64
N LEU A 161 -4.24 -2.98 -2.41
CA LEU A 161 -3.64 -3.02 -3.74
C LEU A 161 -4.29 -2.02 -4.70
N LEU A 162 -5.63 -1.92 -4.67
CA LEU A 162 -6.34 -0.92 -5.47
C LEU A 162 -5.98 0.50 -5.02
N GLY A 163 -5.99 0.78 -3.71
CA GLY A 163 -5.65 2.09 -3.16
C GLY A 163 -4.22 2.51 -3.52
N TYR A 164 -3.27 1.58 -3.46
CA TYR A 164 -1.90 1.80 -3.88
C TYR A 164 -1.83 2.24 -5.36
N GLU A 165 -2.43 1.50 -6.27
CA GLU A 165 -2.44 1.82 -7.69
C GLU A 165 -3.22 3.12 -8.00
N TRP A 166 -4.25 3.41 -7.20
CA TRP A 166 -5.02 4.64 -7.34
C TRP A 166 -4.17 5.89 -7.10
N THR A 167 -3.20 5.81 -6.19
CA THR A 167 -2.35 6.96 -5.80
C THR A 167 -1.03 7.05 -6.55
N GLN A 168 -0.58 5.99 -7.24
CA GLN A 168 0.74 5.93 -7.87
C GLN A 168 1.04 7.11 -8.81
N ASN A 169 0.06 7.58 -9.56
CA ASN A 169 0.24 8.70 -10.50
C ASN A 169 -0.04 10.09 -9.88
N ARG A 170 -0.36 10.16 -8.58
CA ARG A 170 -0.64 11.41 -7.87
C ARG A 170 0.53 11.88 -7.01
N LEU A 171 1.37 10.96 -6.57
CA LEU A 171 2.58 11.29 -5.83
C LEU A 171 3.70 11.59 -6.82
N PRO A 172 4.35 12.75 -6.73
CA PRO A 172 5.55 12.98 -7.52
C PRO A 172 6.56 11.87 -7.21
N PRO A 173 7.27 11.35 -8.22
CA PRO A 173 8.29 10.36 -7.99
C PRO A 173 9.29 10.92 -7.00
N GLN A 174 9.36 10.32 -5.82
CA GLN A 174 10.39 10.69 -4.86
C GLN A 174 11.73 10.25 -5.46
N PRO A 175 12.67 11.18 -5.67
CA PRO A 175 13.99 10.81 -6.14
C PRO A 175 14.64 9.93 -5.07
N MET A 176 14.71 8.65 -5.36
CA MET A 176 15.51 7.72 -4.57
C MET A 176 16.98 8.01 -4.88
N PRO A 177 17.81 8.34 -3.88
CA PRO A 177 19.25 8.44 -4.11
C PRO A 177 19.75 7.04 -4.51
N THR A 178 19.97 6.84 -5.78
CA THR A 178 20.58 5.62 -6.30
C THR A 178 22.10 5.83 -6.29
N ALA A 179 22.78 5.35 -5.27
CA ALA A 179 24.22 5.10 -5.38
C ALA A 179 24.39 3.96 -6.40
N ARG A 180 24.69 4.32 -7.64
CA ARG A 180 25.01 3.33 -8.69
C ARG A 180 26.42 2.81 -8.44
N ARG A 181 26.56 1.49 -8.32
CA ARG A 181 27.86 0.82 -8.37
C ARG A 181 28.43 0.88 -9.77
N PRO A 182 29.76 1.01 -9.92
CA PRO A 182 30.41 0.82 -11.21
C PRO A 182 30.10 -0.55 -11.81
N ALA A 183 29.93 -0.61 -13.12
CA ALA A 183 29.60 -1.86 -13.81
C ALA A 183 30.76 -2.86 -13.66
N GLY A 184 30.45 -4.08 -13.22
CA GLY A 184 31.44 -5.17 -13.08
C GLY A 184 31.99 -5.34 -11.66
N GLU A 185 31.71 -4.47 -10.72
CA GLU A 185 32.21 -4.61 -9.35
C GLU A 185 31.26 -5.45 -8.46
N VAL A 186 31.83 -6.36 -7.68
CA VAL A 186 31.08 -7.21 -6.75
C VAL A 186 30.72 -6.41 -5.50
N ALA A 187 29.42 -6.37 -5.19
CA ALA A 187 28.94 -5.74 -3.96
C ALA A 187 29.55 -6.38 -2.71
N ALA A 188 29.92 -5.57 -1.74
CA ALA A 188 30.16 -6.07 -0.40
C ALA A 188 28.83 -6.60 0.19
N ASP A 189 28.88 -7.77 0.83
CA ASP A 189 27.74 -8.27 1.56
C ASP A 189 27.57 -7.54 2.92
N ARG A 190 26.43 -7.76 3.57
CA ARG A 190 26.15 -7.06 4.84
C ARG A 190 27.12 -7.44 5.96
N ILE A 191 27.60 -8.68 5.97
CA ILE A 191 28.57 -9.16 6.96
C ILE A 191 29.94 -8.49 6.75
N GLU A 192 30.35 -8.31 5.49
CA GLU A 192 31.59 -7.60 5.16
C GLU A 192 31.53 -6.13 5.62
N ILE A 193 30.37 -5.47 5.42
CA ILE A 193 30.14 -4.09 5.84
C ILE A 193 30.09 -3.99 7.38
N GLU A 194 29.46 -4.92 8.06
CA GLU A 194 29.43 -4.93 9.53
C GLU A 194 30.80 -5.15 10.14
N LYS A 195 31.60 -6.05 9.60
CA LYS A 195 33.01 -6.23 10.02
C LYS A 195 33.85 -4.98 9.82
N LEU A 196 33.58 -4.23 8.74
CA LEU A 196 34.23 -2.95 8.51
C LEU A 196 33.81 -1.94 9.57
N ALA A 197 32.50 -1.84 9.85
CA ALA A 197 31.95 -0.97 10.88
C ALA A 197 32.53 -1.27 12.26
N ASP A 198 32.59 -2.55 12.65
CA ASP A 198 33.16 -2.99 13.92
C ASP A 198 34.65 -2.62 14.03
N HIS A 199 35.41 -2.78 12.95
CA HIS A 199 36.82 -2.43 12.92
C HIS A 199 37.04 -0.92 13.12
N TYR A 200 36.25 -0.07 12.44
CA TYR A 200 36.28 1.37 12.62
C TYR A 200 35.81 1.78 14.02
N GLU A 201 34.72 1.19 14.51
CA GLU A 201 34.21 1.49 15.85
C GLU A 201 35.25 1.20 16.94
N ALA A 202 35.90 0.04 16.87
CA ALA A 202 36.97 -0.32 17.83
C ALA A 202 38.15 0.68 17.80
N LYS A 203 38.62 1.06 16.60
CA LYS A 203 39.76 1.98 16.48
C LYS A 203 39.39 3.41 16.85
N LEU A 204 38.19 3.84 16.62
CA LEU A 204 37.68 5.16 17.05
C LEU A 204 37.47 5.20 18.57
N ASP A 205 37.08 4.08 19.18
CA ASP A 205 36.95 3.97 20.64
C ASP A 205 38.33 4.04 21.31
N GLU A 206 39.33 3.29 20.80
CA GLU A 206 40.72 3.37 21.23
C GLU A 206 41.32 4.81 21.11
N ALA A 207 40.87 5.55 20.09
CA ALA A 207 41.29 6.92 19.85
C ALA A 207 40.52 7.97 20.69
N GLY A 208 39.53 7.57 21.48
CA GLY A 208 38.72 8.46 22.30
C GLY A 208 37.68 9.29 21.52
N TYR A 209 37.30 8.86 20.32
CA TYR A 209 36.37 9.61 19.48
C TYR A 209 34.94 9.67 20.06
N PHE A 210 34.53 8.65 20.80
CA PHE A 210 33.17 8.57 21.37
C PHE A 210 33.11 9.26 22.74
N PHE A 211 33.27 10.57 22.74
CA PHE A 211 33.25 11.38 23.94
C PHE A 211 32.21 12.52 23.80
N PRO A 212 31.47 12.90 24.85
CA PRO A 212 31.52 12.31 26.21
C PRO A 212 30.75 10.96 26.23
N PRO A 213 30.94 10.10 27.27
CA PRO A 213 30.41 8.74 27.32
C PRO A 213 28.90 8.62 27.11
N GLU A 214 28.11 9.58 27.58
CA GLU A 214 26.66 9.61 27.40
C GLU A 214 26.25 9.81 25.96
N LYS A 215 27.10 10.34 25.09
CA LYS A 215 26.87 10.52 23.65
C LYS A 215 27.40 9.35 22.81
N ALA A 216 28.18 8.46 23.39
CA ALA A 216 28.78 7.35 22.65
C ALA A 216 27.77 6.43 21.97
N PRO A 217 26.64 6.01 22.60
CA PRO A 217 25.66 5.16 21.93
C PRO A 217 25.06 5.77 20.65
N PRO A 218 24.53 7.01 20.64
CA PRO A 218 24.01 7.61 19.41
C PRO A 218 25.10 7.88 18.37
N MET A 219 26.35 8.17 18.78
CA MET A 219 27.45 8.34 17.83
C MET A 219 27.81 7.04 17.12
N LYS A 220 27.86 5.92 17.84
CA LYS A 220 28.06 4.58 17.26
C LYS A 220 26.93 4.20 16.31
N LEU A 221 25.68 4.48 16.67
CA LEU A 221 24.54 4.27 15.80
C LEU A 221 24.63 5.10 14.50
N ASN A 222 25.03 6.37 14.61
CA ASN A 222 25.21 7.24 13.44
C ASN A 222 26.34 6.73 12.53
N LEU A 223 27.43 6.21 13.10
CA LEU A 223 28.51 5.59 12.32
C LEU A 223 28.01 4.35 11.57
N ARG A 224 27.23 3.47 12.20
CA ARG A 224 26.63 2.31 11.53
C ARG A 224 25.65 2.72 10.44
N ASN A 225 24.84 3.76 10.67
CA ASN A 225 23.97 4.34 9.65
C ASN A 225 24.76 4.91 8.46
N LEU A 226 25.93 5.48 8.67
CA LEU A 226 26.80 5.95 7.59
C LEU A 226 27.21 4.77 6.69
N TRP A 227 27.76 3.71 7.28
CA TRP A 227 28.18 2.52 6.53
C TRP A 227 27.04 1.85 5.78
N SER A 228 25.86 1.79 6.40
CA SER A 228 24.69 1.15 5.79
C SER A 228 24.16 1.87 4.55
N ARG A 229 24.41 3.18 4.42
CA ARG A 229 24.01 4.01 3.27
C ARG A 229 24.97 3.93 2.10
N MET A 230 26.21 3.49 2.32
CA MET A 230 27.22 3.40 1.28
C MET A 230 27.01 2.15 0.45
N ALA A 231 27.02 2.30 -0.88
CA ALA A 231 26.95 1.19 -1.82
C ALA A 231 28.36 0.61 -2.06
N LEU A 232 28.98 0.10 -1.00
CA LEU A 232 30.36 -0.38 -1.03
C LEU A 232 30.49 -1.67 -1.86
N THR A 233 31.60 -1.76 -2.59
CA THR A 233 32.09 -2.99 -3.20
C THR A 233 33.04 -3.72 -2.25
N ARG A 234 33.34 -4.99 -2.55
CA ARG A 234 34.37 -5.76 -1.82
C ARG A 234 35.74 -5.09 -1.89
N ALA A 235 36.06 -4.48 -3.02
CA ALA A 235 37.30 -3.72 -3.19
C ALA A 235 37.35 -2.51 -2.25
N ASP A 236 36.25 -1.77 -2.16
CA ASP A 236 36.14 -0.62 -1.23
C ASP A 236 36.34 -1.04 0.21
N VAL A 237 35.71 -2.13 0.64
CA VAL A 237 35.87 -2.67 2.01
C VAL A 237 37.31 -3.03 2.29
N GLN A 238 38.02 -3.67 1.34
CA GLN A 238 39.43 -4.00 1.48
C GLN A 238 40.30 -2.75 1.59
N VAL A 239 40.06 -1.75 0.74
CA VAL A 239 40.81 -0.47 0.77
C VAL A 239 40.57 0.23 2.11
N LEU A 240 39.32 0.33 2.56
CA LEU A 240 38.98 0.98 3.83
C LEU A 240 39.62 0.30 5.05
N HIS A 241 39.61 -1.06 5.05
CA HIS A 241 40.35 -1.82 6.07
C HIS A 241 41.89 -1.56 6.03
N GLY A 242 42.45 -1.44 4.81
CA GLY A 242 43.84 -1.17 4.59
C GLY A 242 44.23 0.22 5.09
N MET A 243 43.43 1.21 4.73
CA MET A 243 43.64 2.60 5.19
C MET A 243 43.61 2.70 6.72
N LEU A 244 42.61 2.10 7.36
CA LEU A 244 42.51 2.14 8.83
C LEU A 244 43.70 1.49 9.50
N ARG A 245 44.13 0.31 9.03
CA ARG A 245 45.32 -0.38 9.55
C ARG A 245 46.56 0.47 9.42
N GLN A 246 46.74 1.19 8.32
CA GLN A 246 47.92 2.04 8.13
C GLN A 246 47.90 3.28 9.04
N LEU A 247 46.72 3.91 9.19
CA LEU A 247 46.56 5.08 10.07
C LEU A 247 46.75 4.76 11.55
N THR A 248 46.39 3.54 11.96
CA THR A 248 46.49 3.08 13.36
C THR A 248 47.80 2.31 13.67
N ARG A 249 48.71 2.23 12.71
CA ARG A 249 50.02 1.59 12.90
C ARG A 249 50.89 2.53 13.71
N ARG A 250 51.15 2.19 14.97
CA ARG A 250 52.13 2.82 15.84
C ARG A 250 53.48 2.15 15.71
#